data_68f9d15d9bf90f51caef88773c503b47
#
_entry.id   68f9d15d9bf90f51caef88773c503b47
#
_cell.length_a   1.000
_cell.length_b   1.000
_cell.length_c   1.000
_cell.angle_alpha   90.00
_cell.angle_beta   90.00
_cell.angle_gamma   90.00
#
_symmetry.space_group_name_H-M   'P 1'
#
loop_
_entity.id
_entity.type
_entity.pdbx_description
1 polymer ?
#
loop_
_entity_poly.entity_id
_entity_poly.type
_entity_poly.pdbx_seq_one_letter_code
_entity_poly.pdbx_strand_id
1 'polypeptide(L)'
;MWSPDDAANEADARKKGRPGAGIQPYGLRSAGAVRTAHADDWLDFNMRQNGHVPEFTGRYDMTRADYDRTPVKPVLDGEPIYEDHPVAFNAKTLGHSIGGDVRRPLYWNLFTGAFGHTYGHHSVWQMWSPGKDPINAPLMPWHEAIDQPGAAAMQHGRALIESRPFLSRIPDQDVIVPASVATSVPGTGRYFFAATRDVDGTYAMVYAPVGRTFSVRMGVIKGPVKAW
;
A
#
# COMPACT_ATOMS: atom_id res chain seq x y z
N MET A 1 -10.93 14.76 -1.99
CA MET A 1 -11.54 15.54 -3.09
C MET A 1 -10.52 16.57 -3.51
N TRP A 2 -10.08 16.53 -4.77
CA TRP A 2 -9.10 17.47 -5.30
C TRP A 2 -9.74 18.85 -5.42
N SER A 3 -9.07 19.89 -4.90
CA SER A 3 -9.61 21.25 -4.95
C SER A 3 -9.02 22.02 -6.14
N PRO A 4 -9.70 23.07 -6.63
CA PRO A 4 -9.12 23.99 -7.62
C PRO A 4 -7.80 24.61 -7.17
N ASP A 5 -7.60 24.73 -5.85
CA ASP A 5 -6.37 25.27 -5.26
C ASP A 5 -5.18 24.33 -5.45
N ASP A 6 -5.42 23.03 -5.53
CA ASP A 6 -4.35 22.04 -5.79
C ASP A 6 -3.80 22.21 -7.22
N ALA A 7 -4.66 22.52 -8.19
CA ALA A 7 -4.23 22.82 -9.58
C ALA A 7 -3.43 24.13 -9.67
N ALA A 8 -3.82 25.13 -8.90
CA ALA A 8 -3.11 26.41 -8.85
C ALA A 8 -1.72 26.25 -8.22
N ASN A 9 -1.62 25.43 -7.16
CA ASN A 9 -0.36 25.12 -6.50
C ASN A 9 0.58 24.32 -7.40
N GLU A 10 0.07 23.38 -8.19
CA GLU A 10 0.85 22.65 -9.19
C GLU A 10 1.37 23.59 -10.31
N ALA A 11 0.51 24.49 -10.79
CA ALA A 11 0.90 25.46 -11.82
C ALA A 11 1.95 26.46 -11.32
N ASP A 12 1.88 26.84 -10.04
CA ASP A 12 2.84 27.73 -9.40
C ASP A 12 4.20 27.03 -9.14
N ALA A 13 4.17 25.76 -8.77
CA ALA A 13 5.39 24.95 -8.62
C ALA A 13 6.14 24.80 -9.96
N ARG A 14 5.40 24.62 -11.07
CA ARG A 14 5.96 24.60 -12.43
C ARG A 14 6.57 25.94 -12.84
N LYS A 15 5.90 27.07 -12.53
CA LYS A 15 6.35 28.41 -12.89
C LYS A 15 7.59 28.85 -12.10
N LYS A 16 7.75 28.40 -10.88
CA LYS A 16 8.85 28.79 -10.01
C LYS A 16 10.14 28.02 -10.27
N GLY A 17 10.15 27.12 -11.28
CA GLY A 17 11.34 26.41 -11.74
C GLY A 17 12.24 26.02 -10.57
N ARG A 18 11.73 25.27 -9.60
CA ARG A 18 12.54 24.82 -8.48
C ARG A 18 13.43 23.67 -8.93
N PRO A 19 14.63 23.97 -9.50
CA PRO A 19 15.58 22.93 -9.74
C PRO A 19 16.11 22.51 -8.39
N GLY A 20 15.97 21.25 -8.05
CA GLY A 20 16.89 20.60 -7.16
C GLY A 20 17.04 21.16 -5.74
N ALA A 21 16.08 21.90 -5.22
CA ALA A 21 16.04 22.16 -3.80
C ALA A 21 15.68 20.86 -3.09
N GLY A 22 16.69 20.10 -2.71
CA GLY A 22 16.65 18.98 -1.79
C GLY A 22 15.36 18.19 -1.84
N ILE A 23 15.21 17.48 -2.91
CA ILE A 23 14.44 16.25 -3.07
C ILE A 23 13.29 16.07 -2.07
N GLN A 24 12.23 16.80 -2.29
CA GLN A 24 10.90 16.34 -1.89
C GLN A 24 10.29 15.70 -3.16
N PRO A 25 10.23 14.38 -3.25
CA PRO A 25 9.64 13.74 -4.42
C PRO A 25 8.16 14.11 -4.50
N TYR A 26 7.72 14.55 -5.66
CA TYR A 26 6.32 14.88 -5.89
C TYR A 26 5.53 13.63 -6.24
N GLY A 27 4.61 13.26 -5.35
CA GLY A 27 3.63 12.20 -5.57
C GLY A 27 2.23 12.75 -5.77
N LEU A 28 1.47 12.17 -6.66
CA LEU A 28 0.07 12.51 -6.88
C LEU A 28 -0.85 11.59 -6.07
N ARG A 29 -1.75 12.19 -5.32
CA ARG A 29 -2.57 11.52 -4.31
C ARG A 29 -3.81 10.80 -4.82
N SER A 30 -4.25 11.01 -6.06
CA SER A 30 -5.50 10.42 -6.52
C SER A 30 -5.34 9.66 -7.83
N ALA A 31 -6.21 8.65 -8.01
CA ALA A 31 -6.26 7.88 -9.26
C ALA A 31 -6.51 8.76 -10.49
N GLY A 32 -7.25 9.86 -10.35
CA GLY A 32 -7.50 10.83 -11.41
C GLY A 32 -6.24 11.61 -11.79
N ALA A 33 -5.52 12.11 -10.80
CA ALA A 33 -4.28 12.86 -11.01
C ALA A 33 -3.17 11.98 -11.60
N VAL A 34 -3.05 10.72 -11.17
CA VAL A 34 -2.13 9.75 -11.78
C VAL A 34 -2.43 9.53 -13.26
N ARG A 35 -3.71 9.52 -13.66
CA ARG A 35 -4.09 9.37 -15.08
C ARG A 35 -3.61 10.51 -15.96
N THR A 36 -3.65 11.74 -15.45
CA THR A 36 -3.39 12.96 -16.25
C THR A 36 -1.94 13.40 -16.25
N ALA A 37 -1.21 13.17 -15.15
CA ALA A 37 0.14 13.68 -14.97
C ALA A 37 1.22 12.58 -14.91
N HIS A 38 0.85 11.31 -15.04
CA HIS A 38 1.80 10.20 -14.95
C HIS A 38 3.00 10.36 -15.91
N ALA A 39 2.76 10.85 -17.12
CA ALA A 39 3.80 11.03 -18.14
C ALA A 39 4.63 12.32 -17.98
N ASP A 40 4.27 13.18 -17.05
CA ASP A 40 4.96 14.47 -16.86
C ASP A 40 6.35 14.25 -16.24
N ASP A 41 7.36 14.93 -16.75
CA ASP A 41 8.76 14.80 -16.33
C ASP A 41 9.01 15.25 -14.89
N TRP A 42 8.17 16.15 -14.36
CA TRP A 42 8.31 16.64 -12.99
C TRP A 42 7.81 15.66 -11.92
N LEU A 43 7.06 14.61 -12.32
CA LEU A 43 6.52 13.62 -11.40
C LEU A 43 7.53 12.50 -11.18
N ASP A 44 8.04 12.37 -9.96
CA ASP A 44 9.02 11.34 -9.60
C ASP A 44 8.40 9.98 -9.36
N PHE A 45 7.22 9.93 -8.73
CA PHE A 45 6.52 8.68 -8.42
C PHE A 45 5.00 8.85 -8.35
N ASN A 46 4.29 7.76 -8.51
CA ASN A 46 2.84 7.70 -8.31
C ASN A 46 2.52 7.44 -6.84
N MET A 47 1.78 8.33 -6.21
CA MET A 47 1.25 8.11 -4.88
C MET A 47 -0.25 7.87 -4.94
N ARG A 48 -0.70 6.78 -4.34
CA ARG A 48 -2.11 6.47 -4.17
C ARG A 48 -2.60 6.76 -2.77
N GLN A 49 -3.89 7.04 -2.68
CA GLN A 49 -4.69 6.91 -1.49
C GLN A 49 -5.66 5.75 -1.73
N ASN A 50 -5.32 4.54 -1.27
CA ASN A 50 -6.21 3.39 -1.39
C ASN A 50 -7.40 3.51 -0.44
N GLY A 51 -7.28 4.31 0.61
CA GLY A 51 -8.37 4.83 1.41
C GLY A 51 -8.93 3.84 2.43
N HIS A 52 -9.95 4.31 3.14
CA HIS A 52 -10.53 3.64 4.30
C HIS A 52 -11.70 2.73 3.92
N VAL A 53 -11.50 1.90 2.91
CA VAL A 53 -12.52 0.97 2.40
C VAL A 53 -12.55 -0.32 3.21
N PRO A 54 -13.62 -1.12 3.13
CA PRO A 54 -13.66 -2.43 3.77
C PRO A 54 -12.50 -3.32 3.34
N GLU A 55 -12.02 -4.15 4.25
CA GLU A 55 -10.86 -5.05 4.07
C GLU A 55 -10.94 -5.99 2.86
N PHE A 56 -12.16 -6.32 2.42
CA PHE A 56 -12.41 -7.17 1.27
C PHE A 56 -12.36 -6.44 -0.07
N THR A 57 -12.22 -5.11 -0.05
CA THR A 57 -12.02 -4.32 -1.26
C THR A 57 -10.53 -4.34 -1.59
N GLY A 58 -10.12 -5.27 -2.42
CA GLY A 58 -8.73 -5.36 -2.87
C GLY A 58 -8.34 -4.12 -3.66
N ARG A 59 -7.35 -3.39 -3.15
CA ARG A 59 -6.76 -2.22 -3.83
C ARG A 59 -5.40 -2.53 -4.45
N TYR A 60 -4.93 -3.74 -4.27
CA TYR A 60 -3.68 -4.24 -4.86
C TYR A 60 -3.68 -4.21 -6.39
N ASP A 61 -4.84 -4.39 -7.02
CA ASP A 61 -5.02 -4.26 -8.47
C ASP A 61 -4.73 -2.85 -8.96
N MET A 62 -5.09 -1.84 -8.18
CA MET A 62 -4.80 -0.43 -8.48
C MET A 62 -3.30 -0.12 -8.35
N THR A 63 -2.63 -0.67 -7.33
CA THR A 63 -1.19 -0.58 -7.17
C THR A 63 -0.46 -1.24 -8.34
N ARG A 64 -0.92 -2.44 -8.73
CA ARG A 64 -0.39 -3.15 -9.88
C ARG A 64 -0.58 -2.38 -11.19
N ALA A 65 -1.77 -1.82 -11.40
CA ALA A 65 -2.06 -1.02 -12.59
C ALA A 65 -1.16 0.21 -12.71
N ASP A 66 -0.78 0.84 -11.60
CA ASP A 66 0.17 1.97 -11.65
C ASP A 66 1.61 1.51 -11.85
N TYR A 67 1.99 0.36 -11.31
CA TYR A 67 3.30 -0.25 -11.55
C TYR A 67 3.52 -0.58 -13.02
N ASP A 68 2.50 -1.06 -13.72
CA ASP A 68 2.56 -1.46 -15.12
C ASP A 68 2.49 -0.28 -16.11
N ARG A 69 2.40 0.97 -15.64
CA ARG A 69 2.35 2.16 -16.53
C ARG A 69 3.68 2.45 -17.20
N THR A 70 3.58 3.09 -18.35
CA THR A 70 4.71 3.65 -19.10
C THR A 70 4.57 5.17 -19.18
N PRO A 71 5.63 5.96 -18.91
CA PRO A 71 6.96 5.56 -18.45
C PRO A 71 6.93 4.90 -17.08
N VAL A 72 7.92 4.03 -16.79
CA VAL A 72 8.00 3.36 -15.49
C VAL A 72 8.29 4.38 -14.40
N LYS A 73 7.43 4.42 -13.36
CA LYS A 73 7.63 5.26 -12.17
C LYS A 73 7.35 4.43 -10.91
N PRO A 74 8.07 4.70 -9.82
CA PRO A 74 7.78 4.05 -8.53
C PRO A 74 6.34 4.30 -8.08
N VAL A 75 5.78 3.37 -7.29
CA VAL A 75 4.42 3.46 -6.76
C VAL A 75 4.44 3.39 -5.23
N LEU A 76 3.70 4.28 -4.58
CA LEU A 76 3.54 4.34 -3.13
C LEU A 76 2.05 4.35 -2.77
N ASP A 77 1.65 3.54 -1.80
CA ASP A 77 0.39 3.76 -1.09
C ASP A 77 0.64 4.72 0.09
N GLY A 78 0.29 5.96 -0.12
CA GLY A 78 0.51 7.05 0.83
C GLY A 78 -0.63 7.23 1.83
N GLU A 79 -1.77 6.59 1.58
CA GLU A 79 -2.92 6.62 2.49
C GLU A 79 -3.75 5.35 2.33
N PRO A 80 -3.27 4.22 2.88
CA PRO A 80 -4.07 3.02 3.04
C PRO A 80 -5.11 3.20 4.15
N ILE A 81 -5.87 2.14 4.45
CA ILE A 81 -6.72 2.16 5.64
C ILE A 81 -5.87 2.42 6.90
N TYR A 82 -6.30 3.38 7.73
CA TYR A 82 -5.68 3.64 9.03
C TYR A 82 -6.20 2.68 10.08
N GLU A 83 -5.39 2.38 11.08
CA GLU A 83 -5.83 1.64 12.26
C GLU A 83 -6.81 2.48 13.07
N ASP A 84 -7.83 1.84 13.64
CA ASP A 84 -8.94 2.46 14.39
C ASP A 84 -9.74 3.51 13.58
N HIS A 85 -9.64 3.49 12.28
CA HIS A 85 -10.47 4.35 11.43
C HIS A 85 -11.85 3.73 11.19
N PRO A 86 -12.93 4.50 11.27
CA PRO A 86 -14.25 4.04 10.85
C PRO A 86 -14.21 3.51 9.42
N VAL A 87 -14.50 2.23 9.23
CA VAL A 87 -14.48 1.61 7.91
C VAL A 87 -15.48 2.32 7.00
N ALA A 88 -15.02 2.76 5.84
CA ALA A 88 -15.78 3.58 4.88
C ALA A 88 -16.46 4.80 5.53
N PHE A 89 -15.83 5.39 6.56
CA PHE A 89 -16.36 6.51 7.36
C PHE A 89 -17.67 6.22 8.09
N ASN A 90 -18.01 4.95 8.29
CA ASN A 90 -19.28 4.51 8.88
C ASN A 90 -19.08 3.60 10.08
N ALA A 91 -18.64 4.17 11.21
CA ALA A 91 -18.41 3.44 12.45
C ALA A 91 -19.66 2.68 12.95
N LYS A 92 -20.83 3.28 12.78
CA LYS A 92 -22.08 2.71 13.30
C LYS A 92 -22.45 1.36 12.67
N THR A 93 -22.18 1.19 11.38
CA THR A 93 -22.58 -0.02 10.64
C THR A 93 -21.43 -0.95 10.37
N LEU A 94 -20.24 -0.41 10.12
CA LEU A 94 -19.08 -1.18 9.68
C LEU A 94 -17.98 -1.28 10.75
N GLY A 95 -18.12 -0.56 11.86
CA GLY A 95 -17.12 -0.55 12.91
C GLY A 95 -15.84 0.18 12.52
N HIS A 96 -14.77 -0.16 13.19
CA HIS A 96 -13.44 0.40 12.97
C HIS A 96 -12.50 -0.69 12.47
N SER A 97 -11.51 -0.28 11.70
CA SER A 97 -10.40 -1.14 11.28
C SER A 97 -9.51 -1.52 12.46
N ILE A 98 -8.88 -2.66 12.37
CA ILE A 98 -7.97 -3.18 13.39
C ILE A 98 -6.56 -3.42 12.81
N GLY A 99 -5.59 -3.73 13.65
CA GLY A 99 -4.20 -4.00 13.22
C GLY A 99 -4.07 -5.03 12.10
N GLY A 100 -4.96 -6.02 12.04
CA GLY A 100 -5.02 -6.98 10.93
C GLY A 100 -5.40 -6.35 9.60
N ASP A 101 -6.27 -5.35 9.62
CA ASP A 101 -6.77 -4.68 8.42
C ASP A 101 -5.71 -3.76 7.81
N VAL A 102 -4.86 -3.12 8.62
CA VAL A 102 -3.76 -2.29 8.12
C VAL A 102 -2.56 -3.12 7.70
N ARG A 103 -2.38 -4.32 8.27
CA ARG A 103 -1.28 -5.21 7.89
C ARG A 103 -1.45 -5.83 6.51
N ARG A 104 -2.67 -6.20 6.10
CA ARG A 104 -2.91 -6.82 4.79
C ARG A 104 -2.53 -5.90 3.63
N PRO A 105 -2.96 -4.64 3.55
CA PRO A 105 -2.56 -3.72 2.49
C PRO A 105 -1.06 -3.51 2.40
N LEU A 106 -0.33 -3.52 3.52
CA LEU A 106 1.13 -3.45 3.52
C LEU A 106 1.75 -4.50 2.61
N TYR A 107 1.42 -5.78 2.84
CA TYR A 107 2.00 -6.87 2.03
C TYR A 107 1.43 -6.90 0.61
N TRP A 108 0.15 -6.64 0.45
CA TRP A 108 -0.45 -6.58 -0.89
C TRP A 108 0.20 -5.51 -1.75
N ASN A 109 0.35 -4.29 -1.25
CA ASN A 109 0.96 -3.20 -2.00
C ASN A 109 2.43 -3.49 -2.32
N LEU A 110 3.21 -3.91 -1.33
CA LEU A 110 4.62 -4.25 -1.55
C LEU A 110 4.78 -5.38 -2.57
N PHE A 111 3.96 -6.42 -2.52
CA PHE A 111 4.10 -7.59 -3.39
C PHE A 111 3.51 -7.38 -4.79
N THR A 112 2.67 -6.37 -4.98
CA THR A 112 2.15 -6.00 -6.30
C THR A 112 2.89 -4.82 -6.96
N GLY A 113 4.01 -4.40 -6.40
CA GLY A 113 4.94 -3.50 -7.07
C GLY A 113 5.17 -2.15 -6.39
N ALA A 114 4.52 -1.84 -5.27
CA ALA A 114 4.84 -0.62 -4.54
C ALA A 114 6.25 -0.67 -3.98
N PHE A 115 6.95 0.48 -4.04
CA PHE A 115 8.24 0.64 -3.37
C PHE A 115 8.11 0.94 -1.89
N GLY A 116 6.93 1.36 -1.45
CA GLY A 116 6.67 1.73 -0.07
C GLY A 116 5.18 1.71 0.27
N HIS A 117 4.92 1.87 1.57
CA HIS A 117 3.59 1.87 2.16
C HIS A 117 3.61 2.76 3.40
N THR A 118 2.59 3.55 3.61
CA THR A 118 2.44 4.39 4.80
C THR A 118 1.52 3.71 5.80
N TYR A 119 1.84 3.86 7.07
CA TYR A 119 0.94 3.52 8.16
C TYR A 119 0.26 4.80 8.68
N GLY A 120 -1.00 4.70 9.04
CA GLY A 120 -1.72 5.73 9.73
C GLY A 120 -2.60 5.17 10.85
N HIS A 121 -2.87 6.00 11.86
CA HIS A 121 -3.82 5.71 12.92
C HIS A 121 -4.82 6.85 13.05
N HIS A 122 -6.10 6.52 13.23
CA HIS A 122 -7.18 7.50 13.21
C HIS A 122 -7.06 8.58 14.27
N SER A 123 -6.67 8.24 15.48
CA SER A 123 -6.48 9.23 16.56
C SER A 123 -5.18 10.02 16.40
N VAL A 124 -4.13 9.42 15.83
CA VAL A 124 -2.81 10.07 15.70
C VAL A 124 -2.83 11.17 14.65
N TRP A 125 -3.40 10.92 13.46
CA TRP A 125 -3.40 11.92 12.38
C TRP A 125 -4.13 13.21 12.78
N GLN A 126 -5.20 13.11 13.60
CA GLN A 126 -5.95 14.27 14.09
C GLN A 126 -5.46 14.79 15.44
N MET A 127 -4.44 14.14 16.05
CA MET A 127 -3.94 14.49 17.40
C MET A 127 -5.07 14.58 18.42
N TRP A 128 -6.03 13.64 18.34
CA TRP A 128 -7.21 13.68 19.20
C TRP A 128 -6.87 13.39 20.66
N SER A 129 -7.47 14.19 21.54
CA SER A 129 -7.41 13.99 22.99
C SER A 129 -8.70 14.50 23.63
N PRO A 130 -9.07 14.04 24.84
CA PRO A 130 -10.22 14.59 25.57
C PRO A 130 -10.17 16.11 25.63
N GLY A 131 -11.30 16.75 25.34
CA GLY A 131 -11.43 18.21 25.25
C GLY A 131 -11.26 18.80 23.84
N LYS A 132 -10.89 18.00 22.85
CA LYS A 132 -10.94 18.39 21.43
C LYS A 132 -12.16 17.77 20.75
N ASP A 133 -12.76 18.49 19.83
CA ASP A 133 -13.82 17.95 19.00
C ASP A 133 -13.30 16.77 18.16
N PRO A 134 -13.93 15.59 18.27
CA PRO A 134 -13.48 14.43 17.55
C PRO A 134 -13.90 14.49 16.07
N ILE A 135 -13.00 14.14 15.18
CA ILE A 135 -13.34 13.89 13.79
C ILE A 135 -13.63 12.40 13.63
N ASN A 136 -14.88 12.10 13.25
CA ASN A 136 -15.29 10.76 12.86
C ASN A 136 -14.96 9.65 13.88
N ALA A 137 -15.36 9.85 15.16
CA ALA A 137 -15.36 8.86 16.23
C ALA A 137 -14.01 8.16 16.51
N PRO A 138 -12.97 8.88 16.94
CA PRO A 138 -11.73 8.26 17.42
C PRO A 138 -11.97 7.42 18.67
N LEU A 139 -11.27 6.29 18.81
CA LEU A 139 -11.49 5.32 19.90
C LEU A 139 -10.68 5.63 21.16
N MET A 140 -9.52 6.27 21.03
CA MET A 140 -8.60 6.55 22.15
C MET A 140 -7.80 7.82 21.90
N PRO A 141 -7.22 8.46 22.94
CA PRO A 141 -6.31 9.58 22.76
C PRO A 141 -5.08 9.19 21.93
N TRP A 142 -4.56 10.15 21.14
CA TRP A 142 -3.46 9.91 20.20
C TRP A 142 -2.19 9.32 20.87
N HIS A 143 -1.88 9.72 22.09
CA HIS A 143 -0.68 9.24 22.81
C HIS A 143 -0.81 7.79 23.29
N GLU A 144 -2.03 7.27 23.45
CA GLU A 144 -2.30 5.86 23.71
C GLU A 144 -2.30 5.03 22.43
N ALA A 145 -2.52 5.69 21.30
CA ALA A 145 -2.64 5.08 19.99
C ALA A 145 -1.30 4.79 19.29
N ILE A 146 -0.19 5.34 19.79
CA ILE A 146 1.12 5.25 19.13
C ILE A 146 1.63 3.80 19.05
N ASP A 147 1.37 2.99 20.08
CA ASP A 147 1.88 1.63 20.21
C ASP A 147 0.85 0.56 19.83
N GLN A 148 -0.08 0.88 18.94
CA GLN A 148 -1.08 -0.07 18.50
C GLN A 148 -0.49 -1.21 17.63
N PRO A 149 -1.13 -2.40 17.59
CA PRO A 149 -0.59 -3.58 16.91
C PRO A 149 -0.26 -3.39 15.44
N GLY A 150 -1.00 -2.54 14.73
CA GLY A 150 -0.74 -2.23 13.31
C GLY A 150 0.57 -1.47 13.13
N ALA A 151 0.88 -0.51 14.01
CA ALA A 151 2.16 0.19 14.00
C ALA A 151 3.32 -0.80 14.18
N ALA A 152 3.21 -1.68 15.18
CA ALA A 152 4.21 -2.72 15.44
C ALA A 152 4.39 -3.68 14.26
N ALA A 153 3.33 -3.97 13.50
CA ALA A 153 3.40 -4.86 12.34
C ALA A 153 4.22 -4.28 11.16
N MET A 154 4.35 -2.96 11.05
CA MET A 154 5.07 -2.31 9.94
C MET A 154 6.55 -2.68 9.91
N GLN A 155 7.20 -2.80 11.07
CA GLN A 155 8.60 -3.20 11.16
C GLN A 155 8.88 -4.57 10.53
N HIS A 156 7.94 -5.51 10.64
CA HIS A 156 8.09 -6.85 10.06
C HIS A 156 8.03 -6.83 8.54
N GLY A 157 7.14 -6.02 7.96
CA GLY A 157 7.07 -5.82 6.52
C GLY A 157 8.36 -5.20 5.98
N ARG A 158 8.87 -4.17 6.65
CA ARG A 158 10.14 -3.54 6.32
C ARG A 158 11.31 -4.53 6.41
N ALA A 159 11.46 -5.21 7.54
CA ALA A 159 12.52 -6.19 7.74
C ALA A 159 12.48 -7.32 6.69
N LEU A 160 11.29 -7.80 6.32
CA LEU A 160 11.12 -8.80 5.27
C LEU A 160 11.65 -8.29 3.92
N ILE A 161 11.21 -7.12 3.49
CA ILE A 161 11.58 -6.56 2.18
C ILE A 161 13.07 -6.23 2.12
N GLU A 162 13.64 -5.68 3.19
CA GLU A 162 15.08 -5.35 3.28
C GLU A 162 15.98 -6.58 3.47
N SER A 163 15.41 -7.74 3.79
CA SER A 163 16.18 -8.99 3.97
C SER A 163 16.75 -9.55 2.66
N ARG A 164 16.35 -9.04 1.53
CA ARG A 164 16.76 -9.49 0.18
C ARG A 164 17.01 -8.26 -0.72
N PRO A 165 17.71 -8.42 -1.86
CA PRO A 165 17.91 -7.34 -2.81
C PRO A 165 16.59 -6.70 -3.19
N PHE A 166 16.43 -5.41 -2.85
CA PHE A 166 15.16 -4.70 -2.97
C PHE A 166 14.92 -4.16 -4.39
N LEU A 167 15.96 -3.60 -5.02
CA LEU A 167 15.82 -2.91 -6.31
C LEU A 167 15.55 -3.85 -7.48
N SER A 168 15.90 -5.11 -7.37
CA SER A 168 15.65 -6.14 -8.37
C SER A 168 14.34 -6.90 -8.15
N ARG A 169 13.57 -6.50 -7.15
CA ARG A 169 12.28 -7.11 -6.83
C ARG A 169 11.20 -6.69 -7.83
N ILE A 170 10.51 -7.68 -8.37
CA ILE A 170 9.37 -7.48 -9.27
C ILE A 170 8.12 -8.19 -8.74
N PRO A 171 6.92 -7.63 -8.95
CA PRO A 171 5.69 -8.36 -8.69
C PRO A 171 5.52 -9.45 -9.75
N ASP A 172 5.32 -10.68 -9.31
CA ASP A 172 5.15 -11.81 -10.22
C ASP A 172 4.14 -12.82 -9.66
N GLN A 173 2.92 -12.72 -10.12
CA GLN A 173 1.85 -13.60 -9.67
C GLN A 173 1.97 -15.03 -10.22
N ASP A 174 2.75 -15.23 -11.28
CA ASP A 174 3.02 -16.56 -11.85
C ASP A 174 3.88 -17.46 -10.95
N VAL A 175 4.48 -16.90 -9.90
CA VAL A 175 5.10 -17.69 -8.81
C VAL A 175 4.09 -18.66 -8.20
N ILE A 176 2.82 -18.29 -8.11
CA ILE A 176 1.75 -19.10 -7.54
C ILE A 176 1.09 -19.90 -8.66
N VAL A 177 0.85 -21.21 -8.42
CA VAL A 177 0.04 -22.01 -9.34
C VAL A 177 -1.44 -21.68 -9.10
N PRO A 178 -2.17 -21.04 -10.03
CA PRO A 178 -3.51 -20.54 -9.78
C PRO A 178 -4.50 -21.61 -9.32
N ALA A 179 -4.42 -22.81 -9.89
CA ALA A 179 -5.31 -23.91 -9.54
C ALA A 179 -5.10 -24.45 -8.10
N SER A 180 -3.98 -24.10 -7.45
CA SER A 180 -3.68 -24.54 -6.08
C SER A 180 -4.27 -23.60 -5.03
N VAL A 181 -4.58 -22.38 -5.41
CA VAL A 181 -5.25 -21.42 -4.53
C VAL A 181 -6.73 -21.49 -4.83
N ALA A 182 -7.54 -21.90 -3.85
CA ALA A 182 -8.98 -21.74 -3.99
C ALA A 182 -9.23 -20.27 -4.30
N THR A 183 -9.55 -20.02 -5.57
CA THR A 183 -9.78 -18.67 -6.07
C THR A 183 -10.75 -17.97 -5.15
N SER A 184 -10.39 -16.77 -4.79
CA SER A 184 -11.21 -15.86 -4.02
C SER A 184 -12.67 -16.02 -4.42
N VAL A 185 -13.52 -16.21 -3.44
CA VAL A 185 -14.95 -15.99 -3.65
C VAL A 185 -15.07 -14.63 -4.34
N PRO A 186 -15.72 -14.52 -5.49
CA PRO A 186 -15.84 -13.24 -6.19
C PRO A 186 -16.26 -12.13 -5.23
N GLY A 187 -15.54 -11.02 -5.21
CA GLY A 187 -15.80 -9.89 -4.33
C GLY A 187 -15.09 -9.92 -2.97
N THR A 188 -14.25 -10.91 -2.67
CA THR A 188 -13.50 -10.98 -1.41
C THR A 188 -12.00 -10.87 -1.62
N GLY A 189 -11.53 -9.67 -1.94
CA GLY A 189 -10.11 -9.37 -2.11
C GLY A 189 -9.24 -9.73 -0.90
N ARG A 190 -9.84 -9.88 0.30
CA ARG A 190 -9.16 -10.27 1.54
C ARG A 190 -8.38 -11.59 1.49
N TYR A 191 -8.67 -12.45 0.53
CA TYR A 191 -8.03 -13.75 0.35
C TYR A 191 -6.98 -13.78 -0.76
N PHE A 192 -6.68 -12.63 -1.35
CA PHE A 192 -5.71 -12.55 -2.42
C PHE A 192 -4.30 -12.91 -1.94
N PHE A 193 -3.73 -13.93 -2.56
CA PHE A 193 -2.34 -14.31 -2.37
C PHE A 193 -1.48 -13.47 -3.31
N ALA A 194 -0.60 -12.66 -2.76
CA ALA A 194 0.29 -11.81 -3.53
C ALA A 194 1.68 -12.45 -3.61
N ALA A 195 2.31 -12.39 -4.76
CA ALA A 195 3.65 -12.90 -4.96
C ALA A 195 4.58 -11.87 -5.59
N THR A 196 5.83 -11.92 -5.16
CA THR A 196 6.92 -11.12 -5.68
C THR A 196 8.18 -11.96 -5.73
N ARG A 197 9.11 -11.63 -6.61
CA ARG A 197 10.41 -12.28 -6.70
C ARG A 197 11.52 -11.33 -7.14
N ASP A 198 12.72 -11.78 -7.00
CA ASP A 198 13.87 -11.19 -7.67
C ASP A 198 13.80 -11.42 -9.19
N VAL A 199 14.17 -10.43 -9.98
CA VAL A 199 14.19 -10.55 -11.45
C VAL A 199 15.13 -11.67 -11.90
N ASP A 200 16.25 -11.86 -11.20
CA ASP A 200 17.23 -12.91 -11.49
C ASP A 200 16.89 -14.28 -10.87
N GLY A 201 15.81 -14.36 -10.11
CA GLY A 201 15.33 -15.62 -9.52
C GLY A 201 16.12 -16.10 -8.31
N THR A 202 16.76 -15.19 -7.56
CA THR A 202 17.50 -15.55 -6.35
C THR A 202 16.60 -15.79 -5.14
N TYR A 203 15.40 -15.21 -5.14
CA TYR A 203 14.35 -15.45 -4.14
C TYR A 203 12.96 -15.24 -4.72
N ALA A 204 11.98 -15.78 -4.04
CA ALA A 204 10.57 -15.42 -4.20
C ALA A 204 9.91 -15.32 -2.82
N MET A 205 8.89 -14.48 -2.72
CA MET A 205 8.09 -14.30 -1.51
C MET A 205 6.61 -14.39 -1.87
N VAL A 206 5.83 -15.06 -1.03
CA VAL A 206 4.38 -15.17 -1.18
C VAL A 206 3.73 -14.71 0.12
N TYR A 207 2.82 -13.76 0.00
CA TYR A 207 1.95 -13.37 1.10
C TYR A 207 0.64 -14.14 1.03
N ALA A 208 0.41 -14.96 2.03
CA ALA A 208 -0.83 -15.72 2.22
C ALA A 208 -1.63 -15.07 3.37
N PRO A 209 -2.67 -14.28 3.09
CA PRO A 209 -3.44 -13.58 4.14
C PRO A 209 -4.23 -14.53 5.04
N VAL A 210 -4.40 -15.77 4.61
CA VAL A 210 -5.06 -16.86 5.34
C VAL A 210 -4.23 -18.13 5.23
N GLY A 211 -4.27 -18.96 6.28
CA GLY A 211 -3.56 -20.24 6.32
C GLY A 211 -4.19 -21.27 5.38
N ARG A 212 -3.77 -21.30 4.14
CA ARG A 212 -4.19 -22.29 3.12
C ARG A 212 -2.98 -22.84 2.40
N THR A 213 -3.06 -24.10 1.98
CA THR A 213 -2.06 -24.71 1.11
C THR A 213 -2.11 -24.06 -0.28
N PHE A 214 -0.95 -23.89 -0.88
CA PHE A 214 -0.79 -23.45 -2.26
C PHE A 214 0.48 -24.05 -2.85
N SER A 215 0.59 -24.08 -4.17
CA SER A 215 1.77 -24.57 -4.89
C SER A 215 2.53 -23.42 -5.53
N VAL A 216 3.84 -23.53 -5.52
CA VAL A 216 4.77 -22.54 -6.08
C VAL A 216 5.44 -23.13 -7.33
N ARG A 217 5.58 -22.34 -8.38
CA ARG A 217 6.36 -22.69 -9.56
C ARG A 217 7.85 -22.58 -9.25
N MET A 218 8.49 -23.71 -9.03
CA MET A 218 9.91 -23.76 -8.68
C MET A 218 10.84 -23.25 -9.79
N GLY A 219 10.41 -23.32 -11.06
CA GLY A 219 11.19 -22.85 -12.21
C GLY A 219 11.47 -21.33 -12.24
N VAL A 220 10.81 -20.54 -11.41
CA VAL A 220 11.09 -19.10 -11.27
C VAL A 220 12.25 -18.80 -10.35
N ILE A 221 12.76 -19.79 -9.62
CA ILE A 221 13.86 -19.67 -8.66
C ILE A 221 15.04 -20.50 -9.16
N LYS A 222 16.23 -19.92 -9.15
CA LYS A 222 17.47 -20.58 -9.59
C LYS A 222 18.21 -21.23 -8.42
N GLY A 223 18.73 -22.44 -8.65
CA GLY A 223 19.56 -23.16 -7.69
C GLY A 223 18.79 -23.88 -6.57
N PRO A 224 19.48 -24.37 -5.54
CA PRO A 224 18.85 -25.03 -4.40
C PRO A 224 17.95 -24.08 -3.62
N VAL A 225 16.75 -24.57 -3.26
CA VAL A 225 15.73 -23.75 -2.59
C VAL A 225 15.59 -24.16 -1.13
N LYS A 226 15.51 -23.16 -0.26
CA LYS A 226 15.11 -23.30 1.13
C LYS A 226 13.84 -22.47 1.36
N ALA A 227 12.80 -23.09 1.91
CA ALA A 227 11.59 -22.40 2.33
C ALA A 227 11.68 -22.03 3.81
N TRP A 228 11.06 -20.91 4.17
CA TRP A 228 11.03 -20.36 5.53
C TRP A 228 9.57 -20.12 5.98
#